data_878cab57ebecac3ad3d750f5b259add8
#
_entry.id   878cab57ebecac3ad3d750f5b259add8
#
_cell.length_a   1.000
_cell.length_b   1.000
_cell.length_c   1.000
_cell.angle_alpha   90.00
_cell.angle_beta   90.00
_cell.angle_gamma   90.00
#
_symmetry.space_group_name_H-M   'P 1'
#
loop_
_entity.id
_entity.type
_entity.pdbx_description
1 polymer ?
#
loop_
_entity_poly.entity_id
_entity_poly.type
_entity_poly.pdbx_seq_one_letter_code
_entity_poly.pdbx_strand_id
1 'polypeptide(L)'
;MKIDLTMNLVGISRSIPGYLKGRIKAYKPLCPPWQLISSYKDNKIDRLQYEEEYRNTVLNKLDPHQVYQDLGHDAVLLCWEQPDKFCHRHIAADWLSSNLGIEINEL
;
A
#
# COMPACT_ATOMS: atom_id res chain seq x y z
N MET A 1 2.14 -13.95 11.10
CA MET A 1 1.86 -13.80 9.66
C MET A 1 2.64 -14.85 8.88
N LYS A 2 1.94 -15.64 8.09
CA LYS A 2 2.59 -16.61 7.20
C LYS A 2 2.71 -16.02 5.81
N ILE A 3 3.92 -16.01 5.28
CA ILE A 3 4.17 -15.61 3.89
C ILE A 3 4.35 -16.88 3.06
N ASP A 4 3.44 -17.06 2.12
CA ASP A 4 3.52 -18.18 1.17
C ASP A 4 4.21 -17.66 -0.08
N LEU A 5 5.32 -18.28 -0.48
CA LEU A 5 6.09 -17.87 -1.63
C LEU A 5 5.37 -18.07 -2.97
N THR A 6 4.25 -18.82 -2.96
CA THR A 6 3.42 -18.96 -4.16
C THR A 6 2.46 -17.80 -4.33
N MET A 7 2.29 -16.95 -3.32
CA MET A 7 1.42 -15.78 -3.38
C MET A 7 2.07 -14.66 -4.20
N ASN A 8 1.24 -13.86 -4.86
CA ASN A 8 1.70 -12.66 -5.55
C ASN A 8 1.81 -11.51 -4.54
N LEU A 9 2.95 -11.43 -3.87
CA LEU A 9 3.20 -10.48 -2.79
C LEU A 9 3.73 -9.17 -3.37
N VAL A 10 3.07 -8.06 -3.02
CA VAL A 10 3.44 -6.73 -3.52
C VAL A 10 3.61 -5.79 -2.35
N GLY A 11 4.84 -5.29 -2.17
CA GLY A 11 5.15 -4.31 -1.14
C GLY A 11 4.85 -2.90 -1.63
N ILE A 12 4.09 -2.15 -0.84
CA ILE A 12 3.74 -0.76 -1.16
C ILE A 12 4.30 0.21 -0.11
N SER A 13 5.30 -0.22 0.65
CA SER A 13 6.10 0.63 1.53
C SER A 13 7.31 1.17 0.79
N ARG A 14 7.89 2.25 1.32
CA ARG A 14 9.10 2.85 0.73
C ARG A 14 10.33 1.94 0.86
N SER A 15 10.33 1.00 1.79
CA SER A 15 11.44 0.07 1.97
C SER A 15 10.90 -1.35 2.18
N ILE A 16 11.69 -2.33 1.77
CA ILE A 16 11.39 -3.74 1.97
C ILE A 16 12.53 -4.34 2.80
N PRO A 17 12.23 -5.11 3.87
CA PRO A 17 13.29 -5.76 4.65
C PRO A 17 14.23 -6.57 3.76
N GLY A 18 15.53 -6.54 4.07
CA GLY A 18 16.54 -7.16 3.24
C GLY A 18 16.30 -8.65 2.98
N TYR A 19 15.80 -9.38 4.00
CA TYR A 19 15.55 -10.81 3.86
C TYR A 19 14.38 -11.14 2.92
N LEU A 20 13.57 -10.15 2.57
CA LEU A 20 12.44 -10.34 1.63
C LEU A 20 12.73 -9.77 0.25
N LYS A 21 13.83 -9.06 0.06
CA LYS A 21 14.20 -8.55 -1.26
C LYS A 21 14.37 -9.70 -2.24
N GLY A 22 13.81 -9.53 -3.44
CA GLY A 22 13.82 -10.58 -4.46
C GLY A 22 12.67 -11.58 -4.34
N ARG A 23 11.97 -11.61 -3.21
CA ARG A 23 10.80 -12.48 -2.99
C ARG A 23 9.49 -11.71 -3.05
N ILE A 24 9.55 -10.40 -2.88
CA ILE A 24 8.40 -9.50 -2.87
C ILE A 24 8.62 -8.44 -3.94
N LYS A 25 7.63 -8.30 -4.79
CA LYS A 25 7.62 -7.25 -5.82
C LYS A 25 7.34 -5.91 -5.15
N ALA A 26 8.10 -4.88 -5.50
CA ALA A 26 7.86 -3.52 -5.02
C ALA A 26 7.04 -2.75 -6.04
N TYR A 27 6.02 -2.02 -5.59
CA TYR A 27 5.21 -1.17 -6.46
C TYR A 27 5.25 0.26 -5.96
N LYS A 28 6.20 1.02 -6.48
CA LYS A 28 6.48 2.39 -6.03
C LYS A 28 5.34 3.39 -6.21
N PRO A 29 4.50 3.31 -7.27
CA PRO A 29 3.41 4.27 -7.42
C PRO A 29 2.42 4.33 -6.25
N LEU A 30 2.29 3.25 -5.47
CA LEU A 30 1.43 3.22 -4.29
C LEU A 30 2.16 3.61 -3.00
N CYS A 31 3.47 3.87 -3.05
CA CYS A 31 4.22 4.27 -1.87
C CYS A 31 3.89 5.72 -1.50
N PRO A 32 3.65 6.02 -0.21
CA PRO A 32 3.37 7.39 0.20
C PRO A 32 4.63 8.26 0.13
N PRO A 33 4.47 9.60 -0.08
CA PRO A 33 5.62 10.51 0.00
C PRO A 33 6.22 10.51 1.40
N TRP A 34 7.53 10.72 1.47
CA TRP A 34 8.22 10.76 2.77
C TRP A 34 7.65 11.83 3.70
N GLN A 35 7.31 13.00 3.18
CA GLN A 35 6.73 14.07 3.99
C GLN A 35 5.43 13.64 4.66
N LEU A 36 4.61 12.85 3.98
CA LEU A 36 3.35 12.36 4.54
C LEU A 36 3.60 11.39 5.70
N ILE A 37 4.55 10.47 5.52
CA ILE A 37 4.93 9.51 6.55
C ILE A 37 5.47 10.25 7.78
N SER A 38 6.39 11.19 7.55
CA SER A 38 7.03 11.96 8.62
C SER A 38 6.01 12.80 9.40
N SER A 39 5.10 13.46 8.70
CA SER A 39 4.06 14.28 9.35
C SER A 39 3.16 13.43 10.26
N TYR A 40 2.82 12.24 9.82
CA TYR A 40 1.99 11.35 10.63
C TYR A 40 2.76 10.83 11.86
N LYS A 41 4.01 10.42 11.68
CA LYS A 41 4.86 9.93 12.77
C LYS A 41 5.13 11.02 13.80
N ASP A 42 5.25 12.27 13.38
CA ASP A 42 5.51 13.40 14.25
C ASP A 42 4.22 13.98 14.86
N ASN A 43 3.08 13.34 14.64
CA ASN A 43 1.77 13.76 15.13
C ASN A 43 1.35 15.15 14.62
N LYS A 44 1.87 15.57 13.46
CA LYS A 44 1.47 16.84 12.84
C LYS A 44 0.14 16.72 12.12
N ILE A 45 -0.23 15.51 11.71
CA ILE A 45 -1.50 15.19 11.09
C ILE A 45 -2.09 13.95 11.75
N ASP A 46 -3.41 13.84 11.73
CA ASP A 46 -4.09 12.66 12.27
C ASP A 46 -4.34 11.64 11.15
N ARG A 47 -5.01 10.52 11.51
CA ARG A 47 -5.29 9.44 10.57
C ARG A 47 -6.16 9.89 9.40
N LEU A 48 -7.19 10.71 9.66
CA LEU A 48 -8.09 11.18 8.61
C LEU A 48 -7.37 12.12 7.65
N GLN A 49 -6.51 12.99 8.18
CA GLN A 49 -5.68 13.87 7.35
C GLN A 49 -4.69 13.08 6.52
N TYR A 50 -4.10 12.03 7.09
CA TYR A 50 -3.19 11.14 6.36
C TYR A 50 -3.94 10.47 5.20
N GLU A 51 -5.12 9.93 5.45
CA GLU A 51 -5.91 9.26 4.42
C GLU A 51 -6.26 10.23 3.29
N GLU A 52 -6.73 11.42 3.63
CA GLU A 52 -7.09 12.44 2.65
C GLU A 52 -5.89 12.83 1.79
N GLU A 53 -4.74 13.11 2.43
CA GLU A 53 -3.52 13.48 1.71
C GLU A 53 -3.03 12.36 0.81
N TYR A 54 -3.07 11.12 1.29
CA TYR A 54 -2.65 9.97 0.50
C TYR A 54 -3.55 9.81 -0.73
N ARG A 55 -4.85 9.93 -0.57
CA ARG A 55 -5.79 9.85 -1.70
C ARG A 55 -5.55 10.97 -2.70
N ASN A 56 -5.35 12.19 -2.22
CA ASN A 56 -5.17 13.35 -3.09
C ASN A 56 -3.82 13.39 -3.79
N THR A 57 -2.75 13.01 -3.12
CA THR A 57 -1.39 13.12 -3.67
C THR A 57 -0.91 11.85 -4.38
N VAL A 58 -1.44 10.70 -4.04
CA VAL A 58 -1.03 9.43 -4.62
C VAL A 58 -2.14 8.83 -5.48
N LEU A 59 -3.26 8.47 -4.87
CA LEU A 59 -4.29 7.68 -5.55
C LEU A 59 -4.99 8.43 -6.68
N ASN A 60 -5.29 9.71 -6.49
CA ASN A 60 -6.00 10.49 -7.52
C ASN A 60 -5.19 10.72 -8.79
N LYS A 61 -3.89 10.46 -8.75
CA LYS A 61 -3.00 10.56 -9.91
C LYS A 61 -2.87 9.24 -10.66
N LEU A 62 -3.48 8.18 -10.15
CA LEU A 62 -3.35 6.84 -10.70
C LEU A 62 -4.67 6.37 -11.29
N ASP A 63 -4.57 5.51 -12.31
CA ASP A 63 -5.71 4.81 -12.88
C ASP A 63 -5.84 3.45 -12.18
N PRO A 64 -6.96 3.18 -11.47
CA PRO A 64 -7.10 1.91 -10.74
C PRO A 64 -7.01 0.68 -11.64
N HIS A 65 -7.48 0.74 -12.87
CA HIS A 65 -7.37 -0.37 -13.82
C HIS A 65 -5.90 -0.65 -14.17
N GLN A 66 -5.14 0.40 -14.44
CA GLN A 66 -3.71 0.26 -14.74
C GLN A 66 -2.94 -0.28 -13.53
N VAL A 67 -3.25 0.24 -12.34
CA VAL A 67 -2.62 -0.24 -11.11
C VAL A 67 -2.89 -1.72 -10.92
N TYR A 68 -4.12 -2.16 -11.11
CA TYR A 68 -4.48 -3.57 -10.98
C TYR A 68 -3.72 -4.45 -11.97
N GLN A 69 -3.58 -4.00 -13.22
CA GLN A 69 -2.80 -4.73 -14.23
C GLN A 69 -1.33 -4.84 -13.82
N ASP A 70 -0.77 -3.75 -13.30
CA ASP A 70 0.63 -3.71 -12.87
C ASP A 70 0.88 -4.62 -11.66
N LEU A 71 -0.07 -4.70 -10.73
CA LEU A 71 0.04 -5.55 -9.55
C LEU A 71 -0.05 -7.04 -9.90
N GLY A 72 -0.85 -7.38 -10.90
CA GLY A 72 -1.07 -8.75 -11.31
C GLY A 72 -2.24 -9.41 -10.60
N HIS A 73 -2.62 -10.59 -11.09
CA HIS A 73 -3.76 -11.34 -10.57
C HIS A 73 -3.52 -11.81 -9.13
N ASP A 74 -4.54 -11.69 -8.29
CA ASP A 74 -4.53 -12.12 -6.89
C ASP A 74 -3.40 -11.49 -6.07
N ALA A 75 -3.05 -10.24 -6.36
CA ALA A 75 -2.01 -9.53 -5.63
C ALA A 75 -2.40 -9.36 -4.16
N VAL A 76 -1.42 -9.55 -3.27
CA VAL A 76 -1.59 -9.36 -1.83
C VAL A 76 -0.72 -8.18 -1.42
N LEU A 77 -1.35 -7.13 -0.91
CA LEU A 77 -0.65 -5.89 -0.54
C LEU A 77 0.02 -6.03 0.82
N LEU A 78 1.27 -5.57 0.90
CA LEU A 78 2.08 -5.62 2.11
C LEU A 78 2.62 -4.25 2.45
N CYS A 79 2.71 -3.95 3.74
CA CYS A 79 3.53 -2.84 4.22
C CYS A 79 4.17 -3.23 5.56
N TRP A 80 5.23 -2.52 5.95
CA TRP A 80 6.07 -2.90 7.08
C TRP A 80 5.81 -2.01 8.30
N GLU A 81 4.57 -1.56 8.46
CA GLU A 81 4.16 -0.87 9.67
C GLU A 81 3.93 -1.88 10.79
N GLN A 82 4.06 -1.43 12.03
CA GLN A 82 3.75 -2.28 13.18
C GLN A 82 2.28 -2.65 13.17
N PRO A 83 1.91 -3.88 13.62
CA PRO A 83 0.53 -4.36 13.52
C PRO A 83 -0.53 -3.48 14.18
N ASP A 84 -0.15 -2.74 15.23
CA ASP A 84 -1.04 -1.85 15.95
C ASP A 84 -1.10 -0.45 15.36
N LYS A 85 -0.40 -0.19 14.26
CA LYS A 85 -0.35 1.11 13.64
C LYS A 85 -1.11 1.13 12.33
N PHE A 86 -1.71 2.29 12.03
CA PHE A 86 -2.40 2.50 10.78
C PHE A 86 -1.43 2.42 9.60
N CYS A 87 -1.84 1.72 8.55
CA CYS A 87 -1.02 1.54 7.37
C CYS A 87 -1.80 1.92 6.10
N HIS A 88 -1.13 2.58 5.18
CA HIS A 88 -1.72 3.04 3.92
C HIS A 88 -2.21 1.90 3.02
N ARG A 89 -1.82 0.64 3.28
CA ARG A 89 -2.29 -0.48 2.46
C ARG A 89 -3.81 -0.65 2.53
N HIS A 90 -4.43 -0.33 3.67
CA HIS A 90 -5.90 -0.39 3.80
C HIS A 90 -6.57 0.63 2.87
N ILE A 91 -5.97 1.81 2.78
CA ILE A 91 -6.50 2.87 1.91
C ILE A 91 -6.38 2.47 0.44
N ALA A 92 -5.21 1.92 0.06
CA ALA A 92 -4.97 1.47 -1.31
C ALA A 92 -5.89 0.31 -1.68
N ALA A 93 -6.06 -0.67 -0.78
CA ALA A 93 -6.94 -1.81 -1.02
C ALA A 93 -8.39 -1.38 -1.17
N ASP A 94 -8.86 -0.48 -0.32
CA ASP A 94 -10.21 0.06 -0.38
C ASP A 94 -10.45 0.83 -1.69
N TRP A 95 -9.48 1.64 -2.08
CA TRP A 95 -9.54 2.40 -3.33
C TRP A 95 -9.68 1.48 -4.55
N LEU A 96 -8.86 0.43 -4.62
CA LEU A 96 -8.94 -0.54 -5.71
C LEU A 96 -10.26 -1.30 -5.68
N SER A 97 -10.68 -1.78 -4.51
CA SER A 97 -11.93 -2.53 -4.36
C SER A 97 -13.13 -1.69 -4.79
N SER A 98 -13.17 -0.44 -4.36
CA SER A 98 -14.30 0.46 -4.66
C SER A 98 -14.38 0.82 -6.14
N ASN A 99 -13.23 1.00 -6.80
CA ASN A 99 -13.21 1.39 -8.20
C ASN A 99 -13.41 0.22 -9.15
N LEU A 100 -12.99 -0.98 -8.77
CA LEU A 100 -13.01 -2.15 -9.66
C LEU A 100 -14.12 -3.15 -9.32
N GLY A 101 -14.77 -2.99 -8.16
CA GLY A 101 -15.81 -3.92 -7.73
C GLY A 101 -15.28 -5.31 -7.40
N ILE A 102 -14.02 -5.41 -6.96
CA ILE A 102 -13.36 -6.67 -6.63
C ILE A 102 -12.78 -6.62 -5.22
N GLU A 103 -12.43 -7.77 -4.67
CA GLU A 103 -11.78 -7.88 -3.38
C GLU A 103 -10.26 -7.83 -3.56
N ILE A 104 -9.59 -7.03 -2.75
CA ILE A 104 -8.12 -6.92 -2.75
C ILE A 104 -7.60 -7.46 -1.42
N ASN A 105 -6.68 -8.41 -1.49
CA ASN A 105 -6.12 -9.04 -0.31
C ASN A 105 -5.02 -8.20 0.33
N GLU A 106 -4.94 -8.29 1.66
CA GLU A 106 -3.92 -7.63 2.48
C GLU A 106 -3.35 -8.62 3.48
N LEU A 107 -2.11 -8.42 3.86
CA LEU A 107 -1.51 -9.16 4.95
C LEU A 107 -1.29 -8.31 6.18
#